data_666d24ee47ebd14dadb208f53987e36d
#
_entry.id   666d24ee47ebd14dadb208f53987e36d
#
_cell.length_a   1.000
_cell.length_b   1.000
_cell.length_c   1.000
_cell.angle_alpha   90.00
_cell.angle_beta   90.00
_cell.angle_gamma   90.00
#
_symmetry.space_group_name_H-M   'P 1'
#
loop_
_entity.id
_entity.type
_entity.pdbx_description
1 polymer ?
#
loop_
_entity_poly.entity_id
_entity_poly.type
_entity_poly.pdbx_seq_one_letter_code
_entity_poly.pdbx_strand_id
1 'polypeptide(L)'
;YEISSCLVGSEMCIRDRFLEQNPAVAKTIVEKSLLSQRAREAARKARDLTRRKSALDGMSLPGKLADCTDKDPKNCEIFLVEGDSAGGSAKSARSRATQAILPLRGKILNVEKARLDKIYANAEIKAMITAFGTGIHDDFDITKLRYDKIIIMTDADVDGAHIDTLMLTFLYRFMPELIKQGHVYLAQPPLFKIEKNKKVWYLSLIHISEPTRQAEI
;
A
#
# COMPACT_ATOMS: atom_id res chain seq x y z
N TYR A 1 -5.70 11.07 52.88
CA TYR A 1 -6.06 9.91 52.03
C TYR A 1 -7.56 9.82 51.75
N GLU A 2 -8.41 10.29 52.66
CA GLU A 2 -9.88 10.22 52.52
C GLU A 2 -10.46 11.26 51.54
N ILE A 3 -9.79 12.40 51.35
CA ILE A 3 -10.26 13.47 50.44
C ILE A 3 -10.17 13.09 48.96
N SER A 4 -9.16 12.31 48.57
CA SER A 4 -8.98 11.87 47.17
C SER A 4 -10.01 10.83 46.74
N SER A 5 -10.45 9.97 47.63
CA SER A 5 -11.48 8.96 47.31
C SER A 5 -12.88 9.57 47.13
N CYS A 6 -13.22 10.63 47.89
CA CYS A 6 -14.49 11.36 47.74
C CYS A 6 -14.59 12.12 46.42
N LEU A 7 -13.48 12.77 45.95
CA LEU A 7 -13.47 13.50 44.69
C LEU A 7 -13.60 12.56 43.47
N VAL A 8 -12.91 11.44 43.50
CA VAL A 8 -12.99 10.42 42.44
C VAL A 8 -14.40 9.78 42.43
N GLY A 9 -14.99 9.50 43.57
CA GLY A 9 -16.33 8.96 43.66
C GLY A 9 -17.41 9.90 43.13
N SER A 10 -17.34 11.20 43.48
CA SER A 10 -18.33 12.18 43.01
C SER A 10 -18.25 12.44 41.51
N GLU A 11 -17.06 12.50 40.93
CA GLU A 11 -16.88 12.65 39.46
C GLU A 11 -17.37 11.41 38.70
N MET A 12 -17.16 10.21 39.20
CA MET A 12 -17.70 8.99 38.61
C MET A 12 -19.24 9.00 38.65
N CYS A 13 -19.84 9.34 39.78
CA CYS A 13 -21.31 9.42 39.92
C CYS A 13 -21.93 10.45 38.97
N ILE A 14 -21.28 11.60 38.75
CA ILE A 14 -21.75 12.63 37.79
C ILE A 14 -21.71 12.11 36.37
N ARG A 15 -20.60 11.47 35.96
CA ARG A 15 -20.46 10.89 34.61
C ARG A 15 -21.44 9.76 34.35
N ASP A 16 -21.60 8.85 35.33
CA ASP A 16 -22.52 7.73 35.22
C ASP A 16 -23.98 8.23 35.10
N ARG A 17 -24.37 9.17 35.92
CA ARG A 17 -25.71 9.79 35.85
C ARG A 17 -25.94 10.51 34.52
N PHE A 18 -24.93 11.24 33.99
CA PHE A 18 -25.03 11.89 32.70
C PHE A 18 -25.22 10.89 31.57
N LEU A 19 -24.45 9.78 31.58
CA LEU A 19 -24.53 8.74 30.55
C LEU A 19 -25.86 7.96 30.65
N GLU A 20 -26.38 7.73 31.84
CA GLU A 20 -27.72 7.13 32.04
C GLU A 20 -28.84 8.03 31.48
N GLN A 21 -28.72 9.35 31.68
CA GLN A 21 -29.67 10.34 31.16
C GLN A 21 -29.53 10.56 29.65
N ASN A 22 -28.38 10.24 29.06
CA ASN A 22 -28.07 10.47 27.65
C ASN A 22 -27.59 9.17 26.97
N PRO A 23 -28.46 8.16 26.79
CA PRO A 23 -28.08 6.85 26.26
C PRO A 23 -27.52 6.91 24.84
N ALA A 24 -27.95 7.87 24.02
CA ALA A 24 -27.41 8.07 22.67
C ALA A 24 -25.94 8.47 22.69
N VAL A 25 -25.56 9.36 23.62
CA VAL A 25 -24.16 9.80 23.81
C VAL A 25 -23.32 8.64 24.35
N ALA A 26 -23.82 7.90 25.34
CA ALA A 26 -23.17 6.72 25.90
C ALA A 26 -22.88 5.69 24.80
N LYS A 27 -23.88 5.37 23.99
CA LYS A 27 -23.74 4.45 22.85
C LYS A 27 -22.65 4.91 21.88
N THR A 28 -22.63 6.19 21.50
CA THR A 28 -21.62 6.76 20.59
C THR A 28 -20.21 6.64 21.17
N ILE A 29 -20.03 6.91 22.46
CA ILE A 29 -18.74 6.80 23.14
C ILE A 29 -18.26 5.36 23.14
N VAL A 30 -19.14 4.41 23.50
CA VAL A 30 -18.80 2.99 23.52
C VAL A 30 -18.47 2.48 22.12
N GLU A 31 -19.25 2.83 21.10
CA GLU A 31 -18.98 2.45 19.71
C GLU A 31 -17.62 2.98 19.23
N LYS A 32 -17.29 4.23 19.52
CA LYS A 32 -15.98 4.80 19.17
C LYS A 32 -14.84 4.14 19.93
N SER A 33 -15.03 3.82 21.19
CA SER A 33 -14.03 3.13 22.02
C SER A 33 -13.75 1.72 21.49
N LEU A 34 -14.79 0.96 21.17
CA LEU A 34 -14.69 -0.38 20.59
C LEU A 34 -14.02 -0.33 19.21
N LEU A 35 -14.33 0.69 18.40
CA LEU A 35 -13.70 0.90 17.10
C LEU A 35 -12.19 1.15 17.25
N SER A 36 -11.80 2.02 18.17
CA SER A 36 -10.39 2.31 18.47
C SER A 36 -9.65 1.09 19.01
N GLN A 37 -10.28 0.28 19.85
CA GLN A 37 -9.69 -0.97 20.34
C GLN A 37 -9.43 -1.94 19.20
N ARG A 38 -10.44 -2.20 18.37
CA ARG A 38 -10.29 -3.09 17.21
C ARG A 38 -9.21 -2.64 16.24
N ALA A 39 -9.13 -1.33 15.98
CA ALA A 39 -8.08 -0.76 15.15
C ALA A 39 -6.68 -1.00 15.74
N ARG A 40 -6.49 -0.75 17.04
CA ARG A 40 -5.22 -1.01 17.74
C ARG A 40 -4.85 -2.49 17.75
N GLU A 41 -5.82 -3.38 17.99
CA GLU A 41 -5.57 -4.83 17.93
C GLU A 41 -5.19 -5.30 16.54
N ALA A 42 -5.85 -4.79 15.49
CA ALA A 42 -5.51 -5.10 14.12
C ALA A 42 -4.11 -4.59 13.73
N ALA A 43 -3.77 -3.36 14.13
CA ALA A 43 -2.43 -2.80 13.96
C ALA A 43 -1.38 -3.64 14.68
N ARG A 44 -1.62 -4.02 15.95
CA ARG A 44 -0.71 -4.89 16.71
C ARG A 44 -0.52 -6.24 16.04
N LYS A 45 -1.59 -6.89 15.58
CA LYS A 45 -1.50 -8.17 14.85
C LYS A 45 -0.69 -8.02 13.55
N ALA A 46 -0.88 -6.92 12.81
CA ALA A 46 -0.10 -6.65 11.60
C ALA A 46 1.39 -6.46 11.93
N ARG A 47 1.72 -5.70 12.99
CA ARG A 47 3.08 -5.53 13.50
C ARG A 47 3.71 -6.87 13.90
N ASP A 48 3.00 -7.65 14.70
CA ASP A 48 3.48 -8.96 15.17
C ASP A 48 3.75 -9.91 14.00
N LEU A 49 2.93 -9.88 12.96
CA LEU A 49 3.13 -10.66 11.74
C LEU A 49 4.39 -10.20 10.98
N THR A 50 4.61 -8.91 10.88
CA THR A 50 5.81 -8.35 10.24
C THR A 50 7.06 -8.64 11.08
N ARG A 51 6.99 -8.43 12.41
CA ARG A 51 8.10 -8.65 13.34
C ARG A 51 8.49 -10.13 13.48
N ARG A 52 7.51 -11.05 13.54
CA ARG A 52 7.78 -12.49 13.58
C ARG A 52 8.45 -12.98 12.29
N LYS A 53 8.12 -12.35 11.16
CA LYS A 53 8.75 -12.67 9.87
C LYS A 53 10.18 -12.15 9.76
N SER A 54 10.51 -11.02 10.38
CA SER A 54 11.89 -10.51 10.40
C SER A 54 12.78 -11.21 11.44
N ALA A 55 12.21 -11.84 12.48
CA ALA A 55 12.95 -12.57 13.50
C ALA A 55 13.26 -14.04 13.12
N LEU A 56 12.59 -14.56 12.10
CA LEU A 56 12.79 -15.89 11.54
C LEU A 56 13.37 -15.72 10.14
N ASP A 57 14.67 -15.55 10.07
CA ASP A 57 15.46 -15.53 8.83
C ASP A 57 15.09 -16.75 7.95
N GLY A 58 14.37 -16.51 6.86
CA GLY A 58 13.90 -17.55 5.93
C GLY A 58 12.39 -17.59 5.67
N MET A 59 11.59 -16.68 6.22
CA MET A 59 10.13 -16.77 6.09
C MET A 59 9.56 -15.98 4.93
N SER A 60 9.01 -16.77 4.08
CA SER A 60 8.13 -16.53 2.94
C SER A 60 7.59 -15.11 2.83
N LEU A 61 8.25 -14.35 1.99
CA LEU A 61 7.67 -13.26 1.23
C LEU A 61 6.27 -13.68 0.73
N PRO A 62 5.37 -12.73 0.48
CA PRO A 62 4.06 -13.07 -0.04
C PRO A 62 4.22 -14.11 -1.15
N GLY A 63 3.50 -15.21 -1.10
CA GLY A 63 3.66 -16.33 -2.06
C GLY A 63 3.49 -15.90 -3.53
N LYS A 64 2.97 -14.69 -3.76
CA LYS A 64 2.83 -14.05 -5.07
C LYS A 64 4.05 -13.24 -5.50
N LEU A 65 4.91 -12.82 -4.56
CA LEU A 65 6.08 -12.01 -4.86
C LEU A 65 7.14 -12.84 -5.57
N ALA A 66 7.51 -12.43 -6.77
CA ALA A 66 8.72 -12.90 -7.42
C ALA A 66 9.85 -11.94 -7.10
N ASP A 67 10.64 -12.24 -6.08
CA ASP A 67 11.71 -11.38 -5.59
C ASP A 67 12.93 -11.36 -6.51
N CYS A 68 13.80 -10.35 -6.35
CA CYS A 68 15.10 -10.27 -7.00
C CYS A 68 16.18 -10.96 -6.15
N THR A 69 17.32 -11.27 -6.76
CA THR A 69 18.43 -11.96 -6.09
C THR A 69 19.42 -11.01 -5.45
N ASP A 70 19.53 -9.78 -5.93
CA ASP A 70 20.35 -8.74 -5.33
C ASP A 70 19.79 -8.36 -3.96
N LYS A 71 20.67 -8.14 -3.00
CA LYS A 71 20.33 -7.75 -1.63
C LYS A 71 20.55 -6.26 -1.35
N ASP A 72 21.22 -5.54 -2.28
CA ASP A 72 21.40 -4.10 -2.14
C ASP A 72 20.13 -3.38 -2.63
N PRO A 73 19.38 -2.73 -1.73
CA PRO A 73 18.15 -2.02 -2.11
C PRO A 73 18.33 -1.00 -3.22
N LYS A 74 19.51 -0.37 -3.32
CA LYS A 74 19.82 0.67 -4.31
C LYS A 74 19.78 0.16 -5.74
N ASN A 75 20.04 -1.13 -5.95
CA ASN A 75 20.02 -1.77 -7.25
C ASN A 75 18.66 -2.40 -7.57
N CYS A 76 17.78 -2.50 -6.58
CA CYS A 76 16.54 -3.25 -6.67
C CYS A 76 15.34 -2.36 -6.95
N GLU A 77 14.46 -2.85 -7.81
CA GLU A 77 13.18 -2.22 -8.10
C GLU A 77 12.04 -3.23 -8.04
N ILE A 78 10.87 -2.81 -7.57
CA ILE A 78 9.68 -3.66 -7.50
C ILE A 78 8.58 -3.10 -8.41
N PHE A 79 8.00 -3.99 -9.22
CA PHE A 79 6.86 -3.67 -10.07
C PHE A 79 5.57 -4.21 -9.42
N LEU A 80 4.64 -3.31 -9.15
CA LEU A 80 3.28 -3.62 -8.74
C LEU A 80 2.43 -3.76 -9.99
N VAL A 81 1.99 -4.96 -10.30
CA VAL A 81 1.35 -5.28 -11.59
C VAL A 81 -0.10 -5.71 -11.36
N GLU A 82 -1.00 -5.25 -12.22
CA GLU A 82 -2.41 -5.63 -12.16
C GLU A 82 -2.60 -7.07 -12.63
N GLY A 83 -3.06 -7.91 -11.70
CA GLY A 83 -3.48 -9.28 -11.96
C GLY A 83 -2.37 -10.31 -12.15
N ASP A 84 -2.75 -11.56 -12.03
CA ASP A 84 -1.82 -12.70 -12.12
C ASP A 84 -1.33 -12.93 -13.57
N SER A 85 -2.12 -12.56 -14.58
CA SER A 85 -1.77 -12.73 -16.00
C SER A 85 -0.62 -11.81 -16.40
N ALA A 86 -0.79 -10.50 -16.19
CA ALA A 86 0.26 -9.53 -16.44
C ALA A 86 1.49 -9.79 -15.55
N GLY A 87 1.26 -10.20 -14.28
CA GLY A 87 2.32 -10.65 -13.38
C GLY A 87 3.11 -11.83 -13.92
N GLY A 88 2.48 -12.78 -14.60
CA GLY A 88 3.14 -13.91 -15.26
C GLY A 88 4.05 -13.46 -16.40
N SER A 89 3.55 -12.58 -17.28
CA SER A 89 4.31 -11.99 -18.38
C SER A 89 5.50 -11.17 -17.88
N ALA A 90 5.27 -10.31 -16.87
CA ALA A 90 6.32 -9.51 -16.26
C ALA A 90 7.40 -10.36 -15.60
N LYS A 91 7.03 -11.45 -14.90
CA LYS A 91 7.98 -12.42 -14.32
C LYS A 91 8.88 -13.08 -15.37
N SER A 92 8.35 -13.33 -16.56
CA SER A 92 9.11 -13.94 -17.64
C SER A 92 10.08 -12.96 -18.30
N ALA A 93 9.72 -11.68 -18.39
CA ALA A 93 10.47 -10.64 -19.05
C ALA A 93 11.52 -9.94 -18.16
N ARG A 94 11.38 -10.01 -16.83
CA ARG A 94 12.20 -9.25 -15.87
C ARG A 94 13.66 -9.67 -15.79
N SER A 95 14.51 -8.77 -15.38
CA SER A 95 15.83 -9.11 -14.84
C SER A 95 15.66 -9.73 -13.45
N ARG A 96 16.00 -11.02 -13.29
CA ARG A 96 15.91 -11.69 -11.98
C ARG A 96 16.88 -11.13 -10.95
N ALA A 97 17.94 -10.48 -11.39
CA ALA A 97 18.96 -9.93 -10.51
C ALA A 97 18.39 -8.76 -9.68
N THR A 98 17.74 -7.80 -10.34
CA THR A 98 17.41 -6.49 -9.77
C THR A 98 15.91 -6.18 -9.74
N GLN A 99 15.08 -6.93 -10.49
CA GLN A 99 13.66 -6.64 -10.64
C GLN A 99 12.79 -7.65 -9.90
N ALA A 100 11.96 -7.16 -8.99
CA ALA A 100 10.93 -7.92 -8.30
C ALA A 100 9.55 -7.64 -8.91
N ILE A 101 8.66 -8.63 -8.93
CA ILE A 101 7.29 -8.50 -9.43
C ILE A 101 6.31 -8.90 -8.34
N LEU A 102 5.39 -8.01 -8.02
CA LEU A 102 4.27 -8.29 -7.10
C LEU A 102 2.95 -8.11 -7.85
N PRO A 103 2.29 -9.19 -8.28
CA PRO A 103 0.96 -9.09 -8.85
C PRO A 103 -0.07 -8.80 -7.75
N LEU A 104 -0.94 -7.83 -8.00
CA LEU A 104 -2.05 -7.46 -7.13
C LEU A 104 -3.36 -7.89 -7.80
N ARG A 105 -4.27 -8.52 -7.04
CA ARG A 105 -5.54 -9.00 -7.58
C ARG A 105 -6.62 -7.93 -7.51
N GLY A 106 -6.94 -7.37 -8.67
CA GLY A 106 -8.03 -6.42 -8.82
C GLY A 106 -7.83 -5.11 -8.08
N LYS A 107 -8.91 -4.37 -7.89
CA LYS A 107 -8.89 -3.08 -7.20
C LYS A 107 -8.60 -3.27 -5.72
N ILE A 108 -7.55 -2.65 -5.23
CA ILE A 108 -7.24 -2.64 -3.80
C ILE A 108 -8.31 -1.86 -3.03
N LEU A 109 -8.37 -2.11 -1.72
CA LEU A 109 -9.32 -1.45 -0.85
C LEU A 109 -9.06 0.07 -0.81
N ASN A 110 -10.11 0.87 -0.97
CA ASN A 110 -10.02 2.32 -0.79
C ASN A 110 -9.81 2.64 0.70
N VAL A 111 -8.59 3.07 1.04
CA VAL A 111 -8.18 3.33 2.43
C VAL A 111 -8.81 4.59 3.03
N GLU A 112 -9.30 5.53 2.20
CA GLU A 112 -10.01 6.71 2.68
C GLU A 112 -11.41 6.37 3.23
N LYS A 113 -12.06 5.39 2.61
CA LYS A 113 -13.42 4.97 2.98
C LYS A 113 -13.44 3.77 3.91
N ALA A 114 -12.34 3.05 4.01
CA ALA A 114 -12.27 1.82 4.77
C ALA A 114 -11.85 2.06 6.22
N ARG A 115 -12.35 1.21 7.11
CA ARG A 115 -11.91 1.20 8.50
C ARG A 115 -10.53 0.56 8.61
N LEU A 116 -9.73 0.99 9.57
CA LEU A 116 -8.36 0.51 9.79
C LEU A 116 -8.28 -1.02 9.96
N ASP A 117 -9.24 -1.62 10.64
CA ASP A 117 -9.31 -3.08 10.82
C ASP A 117 -9.41 -3.83 9.48
N LYS A 118 -10.19 -3.30 8.52
CA LYS A 118 -10.31 -3.86 7.17
C LYS A 118 -9.06 -3.62 6.33
N ILE A 119 -8.42 -2.46 6.47
CA ILE A 119 -7.18 -2.13 5.77
C ILE A 119 -6.09 -3.13 6.16
N TYR A 120 -5.89 -3.33 7.47
CA TYR A 120 -4.92 -4.30 7.96
C TYR A 120 -5.30 -5.77 7.71
N ALA A 121 -6.57 -6.07 7.47
CA ALA A 121 -7.01 -7.41 7.10
C ALA A 121 -6.84 -7.72 5.61
N ASN A 122 -6.74 -6.69 4.75
CA ASN A 122 -6.66 -6.84 3.29
C ASN A 122 -5.37 -7.56 2.89
N ALA A 123 -5.50 -8.59 2.06
CA ALA A 123 -4.35 -9.43 1.65
C ALA A 123 -3.36 -8.69 0.74
N GLU A 124 -3.85 -7.83 -0.15
CA GLU A 124 -3.02 -7.10 -1.10
C GLU A 124 -2.21 -6.01 -0.39
N ILE A 125 -2.84 -5.29 0.56
CA ILE A 125 -2.17 -4.31 1.42
C ILE A 125 -1.09 -4.98 2.28
N LYS A 126 -1.41 -6.13 2.88
CA LYS A 126 -0.40 -6.91 3.63
C LYS A 126 0.77 -7.34 2.75
N ALA A 127 0.47 -7.78 1.53
CA ALA A 127 1.51 -8.19 0.59
C ALA A 127 2.46 -7.04 0.26
N MET A 128 1.94 -5.82 0.02
CA MET A 128 2.75 -4.64 -0.22
C MET A 128 3.60 -4.26 1.00
N ILE A 129 3.01 -4.19 2.20
CA ILE A 129 3.73 -3.87 3.45
C ILE A 129 4.88 -4.87 3.68
N THR A 130 4.59 -6.16 3.49
CA THR A 130 5.60 -7.22 3.68
C THR A 130 6.69 -7.17 2.60
N ALA A 131 6.33 -6.86 1.35
CA ALA A 131 7.29 -6.74 0.26
C ALA A 131 8.25 -5.57 0.47
N PHE A 132 7.74 -4.41 0.85
CA PHE A 132 8.58 -3.21 1.07
C PHE A 132 9.46 -3.33 2.32
N GLY A 133 8.96 -3.97 3.37
CA GLY A 133 9.70 -4.18 4.62
C GLY A 133 9.75 -2.98 5.55
N THR A 134 9.22 -1.82 5.16
CA THR A 134 9.31 -0.55 5.89
C THR A 134 8.38 -0.41 7.09
N GLY A 135 7.36 -1.27 7.21
CA GLY A 135 6.25 -1.01 8.13
C GLY A 135 5.32 0.10 7.62
N ILE A 136 4.43 0.58 8.49
CA ILE A 136 3.44 1.64 8.17
C ILE A 136 3.19 2.51 9.40
N HIS A 137 2.72 3.76 9.19
CA HIS A 137 2.46 4.75 10.24
C HIS A 137 3.64 4.92 11.20
N ASP A 138 3.39 4.76 12.51
CA ASP A 138 4.37 4.97 13.58
C ASP A 138 5.55 3.97 13.52
N ASP A 139 5.36 2.82 12.88
CA ASP A 139 6.40 1.81 12.70
C ASP A 139 7.15 1.96 11.37
N PHE A 140 6.85 3.00 10.59
CA PHE A 140 7.48 3.22 9.31
C PHE A 140 8.96 3.58 9.46
N ASP A 141 9.81 2.82 8.80
CA ASP A 141 11.26 3.00 8.80
C ASP A 141 11.80 2.87 7.37
N ILE A 142 12.14 4.00 6.77
CA ILE A 142 12.64 4.07 5.40
C ILE A 142 13.95 3.30 5.21
N THR A 143 14.77 3.16 6.26
CA THR A 143 16.06 2.46 6.20
C THR A 143 15.90 0.96 5.93
N LYS A 144 14.71 0.41 6.18
CA LYS A 144 14.35 -0.99 5.93
C LYS A 144 13.75 -1.23 4.56
N LEU A 145 13.70 -0.20 3.72
CA LEU A 145 13.17 -0.32 2.36
C LEU A 145 14.02 -1.31 1.56
N ARG A 146 13.36 -2.29 0.95
CA ARG A 146 14.02 -3.36 0.20
C ARG A 146 14.27 -3.04 -1.27
N TYR A 147 13.60 -2.02 -1.78
CA TYR A 147 13.65 -1.63 -3.20
C TYR A 147 13.74 -0.12 -3.32
N ASP A 148 14.74 0.37 -4.03
CA ASP A 148 14.92 1.81 -4.27
C ASP A 148 13.77 2.40 -5.08
N LYS A 149 13.21 1.63 -6.00
CA LYS A 149 12.10 2.07 -6.86
C LYS A 149 10.89 1.16 -6.71
N ILE A 150 9.75 1.77 -6.45
CA ILE A 150 8.43 1.14 -6.43
C ILE A 150 7.69 1.63 -7.66
N ILE A 151 7.50 0.76 -8.64
CA ILE A 151 6.92 1.09 -9.94
C ILE A 151 5.51 0.51 -10.02
N ILE A 152 4.52 1.36 -10.10
CA ILE A 152 3.12 0.98 -10.31
C ILE A 152 2.93 0.82 -11.82
N MET A 153 2.51 -0.37 -12.25
CA MET A 153 2.33 -0.72 -13.65
C MET A 153 0.95 -1.36 -13.86
N THR A 154 0.02 -0.55 -14.28
CA THR A 154 -1.36 -0.92 -14.60
C THR A 154 -1.61 -0.80 -16.09
N ASP A 155 -2.74 -1.32 -16.54
CA ASP A 155 -3.17 -1.16 -17.93
C ASP A 155 -3.55 0.30 -18.22
N ALA A 156 -3.37 0.74 -19.48
CA ALA A 156 -3.67 2.11 -19.91
C ALA A 156 -5.18 2.31 -20.15
N ASP A 157 -6.00 1.95 -19.20
CA ASP A 157 -7.45 2.10 -19.25
C ASP A 157 -8.00 2.81 -18.00
N VAL A 158 -9.32 2.97 -17.93
CA VAL A 158 -10.01 3.65 -16.82
C VAL A 158 -9.85 2.87 -15.50
N ASP A 159 -9.84 1.55 -15.57
CA ASP A 159 -9.70 0.69 -14.39
C ASP A 159 -8.27 0.75 -13.85
N GLY A 160 -7.27 0.73 -14.72
CA GLY A 160 -5.87 0.91 -14.34
C GLY A 160 -5.61 2.27 -13.69
N ALA A 161 -6.12 3.37 -14.25
CA ALA A 161 -6.03 4.70 -13.64
C ALA A 161 -6.69 4.77 -12.25
N HIS A 162 -7.79 4.03 -12.05
CA HIS A 162 -8.42 3.92 -10.74
C HIS A 162 -7.54 3.13 -9.75
N ILE A 163 -6.92 2.04 -10.19
CA ILE A 163 -6.00 1.25 -9.35
C ILE A 163 -4.78 2.09 -8.95
N ASP A 164 -4.20 2.85 -9.90
CA ASP A 164 -3.11 3.79 -9.61
C ASP A 164 -3.49 4.78 -8.52
N THR A 165 -4.68 5.38 -8.63
CA THR A 165 -5.20 6.30 -7.63
C THR A 165 -5.33 5.65 -6.25
N LEU A 166 -5.84 4.43 -6.18
CA LEU A 166 -5.99 3.71 -4.92
C LEU A 166 -4.63 3.36 -4.30
N MET A 167 -3.65 2.93 -5.11
CA MET A 167 -2.30 2.64 -4.65
C MET A 167 -1.57 3.89 -4.17
N LEU A 168 -1.64 4.98 -4.93
CA LEU A 168 -1.05 6.26 -4.53
C LEU A 168 -1.69 6.80 -3.24
N THR A 169 -3.01 6.67 -3.10
CA THR A 169 -3.71 7.05 -1.88
C THR A 169 -3.23 6.23 -0.68
N PHE A 170 -3.05 4.92 -0.85
CA PHE A 170 -2.50 4.07 0.19
C PHE A 170 -1.07 4.50 0.58
N LEU A 171 -0.18 4.68 -0.40
CA LEU A 171 1.20 5.09 -0.15
C LEU A 171 1.27 6.48 0.51
N TYR A 172 0.48 7.43 0.02
CA TYR A 172 0.44 8.78 0.57
C TYR A 172 -0.02 8.83 2.04
N ARG A 173 -1.04 8.02 2.39
CA ARG A 173 -1.60 8.00 3.75
C ARG A 173 -0.77 7.21 4.75
N PHE A 174 -0.15 6.14 4.31
CA PHE A 174 0.50 5.19 5.22
C PHE A 174 2.02 5.20 5.15
N MET A 175 2.60 5.68 4.04
CA MET A 175 4.03 5.69 3.76
C MET A 175 4.45 6.99 3.02
N PRO A 176 4.11 8.19 3.50
CA PRO A 176 4.32 9.45 2.76
C PRO A 176 5.78 9.72 2.41
N GLU A 177 6.72 9.24 3.22
CA GLU A 177 8.15 9.44 2.99
C GLU A 177 8.64 8.76 1.69
N LEU A 178 8.02 7.64 1.27
CA LEU A 178 8.36 7.00 -0.01
C LEU A 178 8.08 7.91 -1.21
N ILE A 179 7.02 8.71 -1.13
CA ILE A 179 6.67 9.69 -2.19
C ILE A 179 7.58 10.91 -2.11
N LYS A 180 7.79 11.46 -0.91
CA LYS A 180 8.62 12.65 -0.70
C LYS A 180 10.08 12.43 -1.13
N GLN A 181 10.62 11.24 -0.90
CA GLN A 181 11.99 10.89 -1.28
C GLN A 181 12.11 10.39 -2.73
N GLY A 182 11.00 10.30 -3.48
CA GLY A 182 11.02 9.97 -4.90
C GLY A 182 11.21 8.50 -5.22
N HIS A 183 10.82 7.59 -4.32
CA HIS A 183 10.89 6.14 -4.54
C HIS A 183 9.70 5.59 -5.34
N VAL A 184 8.62 6.37 -5.54
CA VAL A 184 7.39 5.90 -6.21
C VAL A 184 7.32 6.41 -7.63
N TYR A 185 7.10 5.49 -8.58
CA TYR A 185 7.01 5.75 -10.01
C TYR A 185 5.73 5.17 -10.59
N LEU A 186 5.18 5.86 -11.59
CA LEU A 186 4.09 5.35 -12.43
C LEU A 186 4.64 4.95 -13.78
N ALA A 187 4.44 3.71 -14.17
CA ALA A 187 4.77 3.27 -15.52
C ALA A 187 3.75 3.88 -16.50
N GLN A 188 4.24 4.38 -17.62
CA GLN A 188 3.40 4.88 -18.70
C GLN A 188 3.51 3.94 -19.90
N PRO A 189 2.64 2.94 -20.03
CA PRO A 189 2.67 2.05 -21.17
C PRO A 189 2.28 2.79 -22.45
N PRO A 190 2.79 2.35 -23.60
CA PRO A 190 2.40 2.92 -24.87
C PRO A 190 0.92 2.63 -25.15
N LEU A 191 0.18 3.66 -25.59
CA LEU A 191 -1.26 3.56 -25.87
C LEU A 191 -1.56 2.96 -27.24
N PHE A 192 -0.63 3.13 -28.21
CA PHE A 192 -0.85 2.72 -29.59
C PHE A 192 0.33 1.92 -30.11
N LYS A 193 0.02 0.88 -30.87
CA LYS A 193 0.98 0.11 -31.66
C LYS A 193 0.65 0.30 -33.13
N ILE A 194 1.62 0.78 -33.92
CA ILE A 194 1.52 0.85 -35.38
C ILE A 194 2.46 -0.20 -35.96
N GLU A 195 1.96 -1.01 -36.88
CA GLU A 195 2.74 -2.01 -37.57
C GLU A 195 2.64 -1.82 -39.06
N LYS A 196 3.81 -1.66 -39.76
CA LYS A 196 3.91 -1.55 -41.20
C LYS A 196 5.17 -2.26 -41.68
N ASN A 197 5.04 -3.16 -42.65
CA ASN A 197 6.16 -3.88 -43.25
C ASN A 197 7.10 -4.56 -42.21
N LYS A 198 6.55 -5.23 -41.24
CA LYS A 198 7.27 -5.89 -40.12
C LYS A 198 8.01 -4.92 -39.16
N LYS A 199 7.84 -3.62 -39.33
CA LYS A 199 8.34 -2.61 -38.39
C LYS A 199 7.20 -2.26 -37.44
N VAL A 200 7.54 -2.19 -36.15
CA VAL A 200 6.59 -1.90 -35.08
C VAL A 200 7.00 -0.61 -34.40
N TRP A 201 6.06 0.30 -34.22
CA TRP A 201 6.23 1.53 -33.46
C TRP A 201 5.22 1.56 -32.31
N TYR A 202 5.69 1.98 -31.16
CA TYR A 202 4.85 2.20 -29.99
C TYR A 202 4.74 3.70 -29.74
N LEU A 203 3.51 4.20 -29.60
CA LEU A 203 3.23 5.62 -29.45
C LEU A 203 2.49 5.87 -28.13
N SER A 204 2.87 6.94 -27.43
CA SER A 204 2.14 7.50 -26.30
C SER A 204 1.40 8.77 -26.74
N LEU A 205 0.58 9.35 -25.84
CA LEU A 205 -0.12 10.62 -26.12
C LEU A 205 0.82 11.77 -26.44
N ILE A 206 2.01 11.80 -25.85
CA ILE A 206 3.04 12.83 -26.12
C ILE A 206 3.48 12.79 -27.59
N HIS A 207 3.65 11.59 -28.14
CA HIS A 207 4.04 11.42 -29.54
C HIS A 207 2.95 11.84 -30.54
N ILE A 208 1.67 11.83 -30.10
CA ILE A 208 0.53 12.25 -30.94
C ILE A 208 0.36 13.77 -30.91
N SER A 209 0.62 14.40 -29.76
CA SER A 209 0.49 15.85 -29.59
C SER A 209 1.63 16.67 -30.23
N GLU A 210 2.79 16.04 -30.53
CA GLU A 210 3.95 16.70 -31.17
C GLU A 210 4.33 16.01 -32.48
N PRO A 211 3.51 16.05 -33.52
CA PRO A 211 3.80 15.34 -34.77
C PRO A 211 5.03 15.87 -35.52
N THR A 212 5.46 17.08 -35.25
CA THR A 212 6.59 17.73 -35.93
C THR A 212 7.95 17.12 -35.59
N ARG A 213 8.10 16.49 -34.41
CA ARG A 213 9.35 15.81 -34.03
C ARG A 213 9.49 14.38 -34.57
N GLN A 214 8.43 13.83 -35.14
CA GLN A 214 8.43 12.46 -35.68
C GLN A 214 8.84 12.38 -37.14
N ALA A 215 8.99 13.49 -37.81
CA ALA A 215 9.38 13.54 -39.22
C ALA A 215 10.90 13.34 -39.46
N GLU A 216 11.70 13.27 -38.41
CA GLU A 216 13.17 13.14 -38.48
C GLU A 216 13.71 11.74 -38.14
N ILE A 217 12.83 10.69 -38.10
CA ILE A 217 13.27 9.30 -37.85
C ILE A 217 13.10 8.46 -39.14
#